data_f6deeec53d652219c0a6d9243622bd05
#
_entry.id   f6deeec53d652219c0a6d9243622bd05
#
_cell.length_a   1.000
_cell.length_b   1.000
_cell.length_c   1.000
_cell.angle_alpha   90.00
_cell.angle_beta   90.00
_cell.angle_gamma   90.00
#
_symmetry.space_group_name_H-M   'P 1'
#
loop_
_entity.id
_entity.type
_entity.pdbx_description
1 polymer ?
#
loop_
_entity_poly.entity_id
_entity_poly.type
_entity_poly.pdbx_seq_one_letter_code
_entity_poly.pdbx_strand_id
1 'polypeptide(L)'
;MGGLLVVPGLLTACSKTDSGAATGAGALEKLREQGFVRVAYANEAPYGYMEGKELKGEAPTLHREIFQALGVKELKPTLSEWDGLIPGLQAGKYDVVSAGMAITPERCGNAIFSEPEFISPTALMVKKGNPKKVTDLESAKEAGITIGVMSGAVEGSYAKGAGIAEGKIKTLQKPQDGADAVKGGRVDAFLLTGISLRWLAKTNPETEVTEAFVPQIDGNAQFSPGGAVFRKGNEDLRDSFNRELKKIVSDRSRYVGLLKEYGFGESEIPPADLKTADLCKG
;
A
#
# COMPACT_ATOMS: atom_id res chain seq x y z
N MET A 1 50.53 72.65 -21.42
CA MET A 1 50.72 71.64 -20.35
C MET A 1 49.55 70.73 -20.37
N GLY A 2 49.64 69.65 -21.14
CA GLY A 2 48.58 68.68 -21.30
C GLY A 2 49.02 67.34 -20.73
N GLY A 3 48.35 66.87 -19.75
CA GLY A 3 48.55 65.53 -19.15
C GLY A 3 47.72 64.50 -19.86
N LEU A 4 48.39 63.51 -20.45
CA LEU A 4 47.74 62.33 -21.10
C LEU A 4 47.45 61.26 -20.03
N LEU A 5 46.20 60.99 -19.77
CA LEU A 5 45.75 59.88 -18.90
C LEU A 5 45.56 58.60 -19.75
N VAL A 6 46.43 57.63 -19.52
CA VAL A 6 46.37 56.30 -20.08
C VAL A 6 45.43 55.44 -19.18
N VAL A 7 44.32 54.96 -19.72
CA VAL A 7 43.46 54.04 -19.05
C VAL A 7 43.81 52.59 -19.44
N PRO A 8 44.14 51.68 -18.50
CA PRO A 8 44.37 50.28 -18.84
C PRO A 8 43.06 49.57 -19.03
N GLY A 9 42.87 48.95 -20.19
CA GLY A 9 41.69 48.08 -20.48
C GLY A 9 41.69 46.83 -19.63
N LEU A 10 40.61 46.62 -18.92
CA LEU A 10 40.28 45.35 -18.26
C LEU A 10 39.82 44.35 -19.30
N LEU A 11 40.62 43.35 -19.54
CA LEU A 11 40.24 42.14 -20.26
C LEU A 11 39.29 41.31 -19.37
N THR A 12 38.00 41.36 -19.67
CA THR A 12 37.00 40.46 -19.07
C THR A 12 37.16 39.06 -19.67
N ALA A 13 37.82 38.19 -18.95
CA ALA A 13 37.81 36.76 -19.24
C ALA A 13 36.39 36.21 -18.97
N CYS A 14 35.65 35.93 -20.04
CA CYS A 14 34.44 35.10 -19.94
C CYS A 14 34.84 33.68 -19.51
N SER A 15 34.75 33.42 -18.22
CA SER A 15 34.74 32.08 -17.68
C SER A 15 33.47 31.43 -18.17
N LYS A 16 33.57 30.47 -19.08
CA LYS A 16 32.50 29.53 -19.35
C LYS A 16 32.29 28.73 -18.06
N THR A 17 31.28 29.08 -17.31
CA THR A 17 30.72 28.21 -16.31
C THR A 17 30.09 27.05 -17.08
N ASP A 18 30.81 25.93 -17.14
CA ASP A 18 30.20 24.63 -17.40
C ASP A 18 29.08 24.46 -16.36
N SER A 19 27.85 24.61 -16.85
CA SER A 19 26.67 24.18 -16.13
C SER A 19 26.68 22.66 -16.16
N GLY A 20 27.60 22.07 -15.41
CA GLY A 20 27.48 20.69 -14.98
C GLY A 20 26.18 20.64 -14.20
N ALA A 21 25.13 20.07 -14.83
CA ALA A 21 23.94 19.66 -14.11
C ALA A 21 24.46 18.85 -12.93
N ALA A 22 24.38 19.41 -11.73
CA ALA A 22 24.54 18.66 -10.51
C ALA A 22 23.42 17.62 -10.59
N THR A 23 23.79 16.40 -10.96
CA THR A 23 22.93 15.21 -10.79
C THR A 23 22.71 15.13 -9.29
N GLY A 24 21.60 15.75 -8.83
CA GLY A 24 21.23 15.67 -7.43
C GLY A 24 21.23 14.20 -7.04
N ALA A 25 21.80 13.88 -5.90
CA ALA A 25 21.84 12.51 -5.39
C ALA A 25 20.44 11.91 -5.54
N GLY A 26 20.35 10.69 -6.13
CA GLY A 26 19.10 9.98 -6.33
C GLY A 26 18.36 9.78 -5.00
N ALA A 27 17.08 9.46 -5.06
CA ALA A 27 16.28 9.32 -3.85
C ALA A 27 16.89 8.29 -2.87
N LEU A 28 17.40 7.18 -3.40
CA LEU A 28 18.06 6.15 -2.57
C LEU A 28 19.32 6.68 -1.87
N GLU A 29 20.15 7.45 -2.56
CA GLU A 29 21.39 7.98 -1.97
C GLU A 29 21.09 8.92 -0.79
N LYS A 30 20.10 9.78 -0.94
CA LYS A 30 19.64 10.65 0.17
C LYS A 30 19.18 9.85 1.38
N LEU A 31 18.46 8.71 1.17
CA LEU A 31 18.04 7.84 2.27
C LEU A 31 19.24 7.17 2.95
N ARG A 32 20.28 6.78 2.19
CA ARG A 32 21.54 6.24 2.73
C ARG A 32 22.28 7.25 3.58
N GLU A 33 22.44 8.47 3.08
CA GLU A 33 23.11 9.55 3.80
C GLU A 33 22.41 9.90 5.11
N GLN A 34 21.06 9.97 5.11
CA GLN A 34 20.30 10.24 6.34
C GLN A 34 20.16 9.03 7.26
N GLY A 35 20.37 7.80 6.76
CA GLY A 35 20.34 6.56 7.52
C GLY A 35 18.94 6.00 7.85
N PHE A 36 17.88 6.64 7.40
CA PHE A 36 16.50 6.21 7.63
C PHE A 36 15.59 6.48 6.43
N VAL A 37 14.44 5.80 6.38
CA VAL A 37 13.33 6.07 5.47
C VAL A 37 12.08 6.34 6.27
N ARG A 38 11.33 7.40 5.93
CA ARG A 38 10.02 7.68 6.54
C ARG A 38 8.98 6.83 5.82
N VAL A 39 8.28 5.99 6.59
CA VAL A 39 7.26 5.08 6.04
C VAL A 39 5.89 5.41 6.61
N ALA A 40 4.86 5.48 5.74
CA ALA A 40 3.50 5.68 6.19
C ALA A 40 2.77 4.34 6.33
N TYR A 41 1.94 4.21 7.34
CA TYR A 41 1.07 3.07 7.60
C TYR A 41 -0.32 3.54 8.06
N ALA A 42 -1.35 2.69 7.88
CA ALA A 42 -2.75 3.04 8.18
C ALA A 42 -3.33 2.28 9.38
N ASN A 43 -2.48 1.65 10.18
CA ASN A 43 -2.86 0.83 11.35
C ASN A 43 -3.88 -0.27 10.99
N GLU A 44 -3.74 -0.87 9.80
CA GLU A 44 -4.47 -2.03 9.35
C GLU A 44 -3.65 -3.30 9.55
N ALA A 45 -3.92 -4.04 10.63
CA ALA A 45 -3.30 -5.33 10.87
C ALA A 45 -3.91 -6.41 9.94
N PRO A 46 -3.10 -7.31 9.38
CA PRO A 46 -1.67 -7.50 9.63
C PRO A 46 -0.73 -6.82 8.61
N TYR A 47 -1.20 -5.89 7.79
CA TYR A 47 -0.38 -5.25 6.75
C TYR A 47 0.61 -4.23 7.32
N GLY A 48 0.16 -3.28 8.15
CA GLY A 48 1.03 -2.28 8.78
C GLY A 48 0.35 -1.66 9.99
N TYR A 49 0.88 -1.93 11.17
CA TYR A 49 0.29 -1.51 12.44
C TYR A 49 1.34 -1.34 13.54
N MET A 50 0.97 -0.61 14.60
CA MET A 50 1.83 -0.49 15.79
C MET A 50 1.49 -1.57 16.82
N GLU A 51 2.52 -2.26 17.30
CA GLU A 51 2.45 -3.07 18.50
C GLU A 51 3.37 -2.46 19.57
N GLY A 52 2.75 -1.82 20.55
CA GLY A 52 3.51 -0.98 21.48
C GLY A 52 4.19 0.20 20.78
N LYS A 53 5.52 0.17 20.70
CA LYS A 53 6.32 1.19 20.01
C LYS A 53 6.93 0.70 18.69
N GLU A 54 6.64 -0.52 18.31
CA GLU A 54 7.21 -1.15 17.12
C GLU A 54 6.23 -1.14 15.96
N LEU A 55 6.69 -0.74 14.80
CA LEU A 55 5.95 -0.88 13.54
C LEU A 55 6.09 -2.32 13.04
N LYS A 56 4.98 -3.05 13.02
CA LYS A 56 4.87 -4.45 12.60
C LYS A 56 3.94 -4.62 11.41
N GLY A 57 3.94 -5.82 10.85
CA GLY A 57 3.09 -6.23 9.76
C GLY A 57 3.87 -6.71 8.55
N GLU A 58 3.15 -7.17 7.57
CA GLU A 58 3.69 -7.69 6.31
C GLU A 58 4.58 -6.66 5.63
N ALA A 59 4.04 -5.48 5.28
CA ALA A 59 4.76 -4.46 4.55
C ALA A 59 5.97 -3.90 5.33
N PRO A 60 5.86 -3.50 6.62
CA PRO A 60 7.03 -3.06 7.38
C PRO A 60 8.12 -4.12 7.53
N THR A 61 7.75 -5.40 7.59
CA THR A 61 8.74 -6.49 7.72
C THR A 61 9.53 -6.66 6.42
N LEU A 62 8.85 -6.73 5.28
CA LEU A 62 9.52 -6.77 3.96
C LEU A 62 10.35 -5.52 3.72
N HIS A 63 9.77 -4.35 3.99
CA HIS A 63 10.46 -3.09 3.75
C HIS A 63 11.70 -2.92 4.62
N ARG A 64 11.69 -3.39 5.87
CA ARG A 64 12.86 -3.37 6.75
C ARG A 64 13.99 -4.21 6.17
N GLU A 65 13.71 -5.45 5.76
CA GLU A 65 14.67 -6.33 5.11
C GLU A 65 15.26 -5.70 3.84
N ILE A 66 14.40 -5.13 3.00
CA ILE A 66 14.79 -4.52 1.73
C ILE A 66 15.63 -3.25 1.96
N PHE A 67 15.18 -2.34 2.81
CA PHE A 67 15.91 -1.10 3.07
C PHE A 67 17.25 -1.34 3.77
N GLN A 68 17.34 -2.32 4.67
CA GLN A 68 18.62 -2.73 5.26
C GLN A 68 19.58 -3.25 4.19
N ALA A 69 19.12 -4.09 3.27
CA ALA A 69 19.92 -4.56 2.13
C ALA A 69 20.38 -3.42 1.22
N LEU A 70 19.58 -2.35 1.12
CA LEU A 70 19.92 -1.13 0.37
C LEU A 70 20.80 -0.15 1.15
N GLY A 71 21.19 -0.46 2.39
CA GLY A 71 22.05 0.39 3.23
C GLY A 71 21.31 1.46 4.04
N VAL A 72 19.97 1.38 4.14
CA VAL A 72 19.14 2.27 4.96
C VAL A 72 18.72 1.52 6.22
N LYS A 73 19.17 2.01 7.40
CA LYS A 73 19.14 1.20 8.64
C LYS A 73 17.81 1.23 9.38
N GLU A 74 17.04 2.31 9.26
CA GLU A 74 15.88 2.57 10.12
C GLU A 74 14.63 2.89 9.28
N LEU A 75 13.47 2.34 9.68
CA LEU A 75 12.16 2.80 9.23
C LEU A 75 11.56 3.72 10.28
N LYS A 76 11.27 4.97 9.91
CA LYS A 76 10.59 5.94 10.78
C LYS A 76 9.09 5.98 10.45
N PRO A 77 8.22 5.44 11.31
CA PRO A 77 6.81 5.31 11.03
C PRO A 77 6.06 6.65 11.12
N THR A 78 5.10 6.85 10.24
CA THR A 78 4.13 7.95 10.25
C THR A 78 2.74 7.37 10.07
N LEU A 79 1.84 7.57 11.05
CA LEU A 79 0.44 7.16 10.95
C LEU A 79 -0.30 8.11 10.00
N SER A 80 -1.13 7.54 9.14
CA SER A 80 -2.07 8.27 8.28
C SER A 80 -3.40 7.51 8.23
N GLU A 81 -4.49 8.22 8.00
CA GLU A 81 -5.73 7.54 7.55
C GLU A 81 -5.50 6.98 6.14
N TRP A 82 -6.22 5.92 5.80
CA TRP A 82 -5.99 5.15 4.56
C TRP A 82 -6.06 6.02 3.29
N ASP A 83 -7.10 6.83 3.17
CA ASP A 83 -7.31 7.74 2.03
C ASP A 83 -6.30 8.92 1.97
N GLY A 84 -5.62 9.20 3.08
CA GLY A 84 -4.54 10.17 3.19
C GLY A 84 -3.16 9.68 2.75
N LEU A 85 -2.96 8.37 2.52
CA LEU A 85 -1.64 7.79 2.25
C LEU A 85 -0.98 8.33 0.97
N ILE A 86 -1.65 8.28 -0.18
CA ILE A 86 -1.09 8.80 -1.45
C ILE A 86 -0.97 10.34 -1.42
N PRO A 87 -1.98 11.11 -0.99
CA PRO A 87 -1.83 12.56 -0.85
C PRO A 87 -0.66 12.98 0.06
N GLY A 88 -0.47 12.30 1.19
CA GLY A 88 0.65 12.57 2.09
C GLY A 88 2.01 12.24 1.49
N LEU A 89 2.10 11.16 0.69
CA LEU A 89 3.29 10.79 -0.06
C LEU A 89 3.64 11.87 -1.10
N GLN A 90 2.67 12.35 -1.85
CA GLN A 90 2.84 13.43 -2.83
C GLN A 90 3.29 14.73 -2.17
N ALA A 91 2.75 15.05 -1.00
CA ALA A 91 3.13 16.21 -0.20
C ALA A 91 4.51 16.06 0.50
N GLY A 92 5.21 14.93 0.34
CA GLY A 92 6.53 14.70 0.92
C GLY A 92 6.55 14.50 2.44
N LYS A 93 5.41 14.18 3.05
CA LYS A 93 5.34 13.88 4.49
C LYS A 93 6.14 12.63 4.87
N TYR A 94 6.25 11.69 3.95
CA TYR A 94 7.03 10.44 4.05
C TYR A 94 7.56 10.04 2.67
N ASP A 95 8.40 9.04 2.64
CA ASP A 95 9.14 8.64 1.45
C ASP A 95 8.50 7.42 0.76
N VAL A 96 7.86 6.54 1.54
CA VAL A 96 7.25 5.28 1.08
C VAL A 96 5.96 5.03 1.85
N VAL A 97 4.95 4.45 1.21
CA VAL A 97 3.79 3.85 1.89
C VAL A 97 4.09 2.37 2.15
N SER A 98 3.93 1.96 3.41
CA SER A 98 4.20 0.62 3.94
C SER A 98 2.94 0.10 4.64
N ALA A 99 1.90 -0.22 3.84
CA ALA A 99 0.55 -0.45 4.33
C ALA A 99 -0.24 -1.53 3.57
N GLY A 100 0.42 -2.35 2.75
CA GLY A 100 -0.25 -3.37 1.94
C GLY A 100 -1.23 -2.78 0.92
N MET A 101 -0.81 -1.72 0.22
CA MET A 101 -1.73 -1.01 -0.68
C MET A 101 -1.92 -1.74 -2.01
N ALA A 102 -3.18 -2.08 -2.34
CA ALA A 102 -3.53 -2.70 -3.61
C ALA A 102 -3.13 -1.81 -4.81
N ILE A 103 -2.53 -2.43 -5.82
CA ILE A 103 -2.10 -1.80 -7.07
C ILE A 103 -3.32 -1.68 -7.97
N THR A 104 -3.69 -0.44 -8.36
CA THR A 104 -4.81 -0.18 -9.28
C THR A 104 -4.44 0.89 -10.29
N PRO A 105 -5.07 0.91 -11.49
CA PRO A 105 -4.83 1.95 -12.50
C PRO A 105 -5.01 3.36 -11.96
N GLU A 106 -6.06 3.60 -11.16
CA GLU A 106 -6.33 4.90 -10.54
C GLU A 106 -5.17 5.35 -9.63
N ARG A 107 -4.66 4.45 -8.77
CA ARG A 107 -3.55 4.74 -7.86
C ARG A 107 -2.23 4.93 -8.60
N CYS A 108 -1.99 4.14 -9.66
CA CYS A 108 -0.84 4.30 -10.55
C CYS A 108 -0.84 5.65 -11.28
N GLY A 109 -2.02 6.22 -11.55
CA GLY A 109 -2.16 7.58 -12.04
C GLY A 109 -1.58 8.64 -11.10
N ASN A 110 -1.48 8.36 -9.82
CA ASN A 110 -1.07 9.30 -8.77
C ASN A 110 0.29 8.98 -8.12
N ALA A 111 0.76 7.73 -8.17
CA ALA A 111 2.01 7.28 -7.55
C ALA A 111 2.65 6.18 -8.39
N ILE A 112 3.85 5.74 -8.04
CA ILE A 112 4.48 4.54 -8.62
C ILE A 112 4.55 3.44 -7.56
N PHE A 113 4.36 2.19 -7.99
CA PHE A 113 4.35 1.03 -7.12
C PHE A 113 5.59 0.16 -7.32
N SER A 114 5.94 -0.60 -6.30
CA SER A 114 6.83 -1.77 -6.43
C SER A 114 6.17 -2.83 -7.33
N GLU A 115 6.93 -3.86 -7.70
CA GLU A 115 6.31 -5.12 -8.10
C GLU A 115 5.47 -5.68 -6.94
N PRO A 116 4.47 -6.57 -7.21
CA PRO A 116 3.61 -7.10 -6.17
C PRO A 116 4.38 -7.79 -5.05
N GLU A 117 4.04 -7.46 -3.81
CA GLU A 117 4.56 -8.08 -2.59
C GLU A 117 3.71 -9.28 -2.17
N PHE A 118 2.42 -9.21 -2.44
CA PHE A 118 1.44 -10.26 -2.13
C PHE A 118 0.25 -10.20 -3.07
N ILE A 119 -0.58 -11.25 -3.02
CA ILE A 119 -1.98 -11.24 -3.46
C ILE A 119 -2.87 -11.55 -2.26
N SER A 120 -4.08 -10.96 -2.20
CA SER A 120 -4.99 -11.23 -1.09
C SER A 120 -6.44 -11.26 -1.57
N PRO A 121 -7.10 -12.43 -1.48
CA PRO A 121 -8.53 -12.52 -1.75
C PRO A 121 -9.35 -11.79 -0.70
N THR A 122 -10.55 -11.41 -1.06
CA THR A 122 -11.51 -10.69 -0.23
C THR A 122 -12.36 -11.65 0.61
N ALA A 123 -12.93 -11.18 1.71
CA ALA A 123 -13.92 -11.92 2.49
C ALA A 123 -14.97 -10.97 3.09
N LEU A 124 -15.99 -11.54 3.71
CA LEU A 124 -16.98 -10.81 4.49
C LEU A 124 -16.83 -11.14 5.98
N MET A 125 -16.73 -10.11 6.82
CA MET A 125 -16.98 -10.27 8.24
C MET A 125 -18.46 -10.07 8.50
N VAL A 126 -19.08 -11.03 9.17
CA VAL A 126 -20.51 -11.06 9.49
C VAL A 126 -20.72 -11.30 10.98
N LYS A 127 -21.93 -11.13 11.49
CA LYS A 127 -22.27 -11.59 12.84
C LYS A 127 -22.08 -13.09 12.94
N LYS A 128 -21.66 -13.57 14.11
CA LYS A 128 -21.48 -14.99 14.38
C LYS A 128 -22.72 -15.80 14.01
N GLY A 129 -22.51 -16.92 13.33
CA GLY A 129 -23.57 -17.78 12.80
C GLY A 129 -24.15 -17.30 11.47
N ASN A 130 -23.57 -16.25 10.86
CA ASN A 130 -23.93 -15.74 9.54
C ASN A 130 -25.45 -15.72 9.27
N PRO A 131 -26.25 -14.93 10.01
CA PRO A 131 -27.71 -15.01 9.97
C PRO A 131 -28.31 -14.68 8.61
N LYS A 132 -27.54 -14.00 7.74
CA LYS A 132 -27.96 -13.66 6.37
C LYS A 132 -27.46 -14.69 5.34
N LYS A 133 -26.66 -15.68 5.75
CA LYS A 133 -26.12 -16.77 4.92
C LYS A 133 -25.37 -16.26 3.68
N VAL A 134 -24.66 -15.13 3.81
CA VAL A 134 -23.88 -14.55 2.73
C VAL A 134 -22.47 -15.14 2.71
N THR A 135 -21.94 -15.42 1.52
CA THR A 135 -20.61 -16.01 1.32
C THR A 135 -19.69 -15.13 0.48
N ASP A 136 -20.28 -14.30 -0.38
CA ASP A 136 -19.60 -13.47 -1.37
C ASP A 136 -20.45 -12.25 -1.75
N LEU A 137 -20.03 -11.48 -2.76
CA LEU A 137 -20.77 -10.29 -3.20
C LEU A 137 -22.08 -10.60 -3.93
N GLU A 138 -22.16 -11.74 -4.61
CA GLU A 138 -23.38 -12.14 -5.31
C GLU A 138 -24.49 -12.50 -4.30
N SER A 139 -24.22 -13.38 -3.35
CA SER A 139 -25.13 -13.72 -2.25
C SER A 139 -25.49 -12.49 -1.40
N ALA A 140 -24.54 -11.58 -1.19
CA ALA A 140 -24.79 -10.34 -0.47
C ALA A 140 -25.77 -9.41 -1.23
N LYS A 141 -25.65 -9.33 -2.56
CA LYS A 141 -26.55 -8.59 -3.44
C LYS A 141 -27.95 -9.22 -3.43
N GLU A 142 -28.04 -10.54 -3.62
CA GLU A 142 -29.31 -11.28 -3.61
C GLU A 142 -30.05 -11.14 -2.27
N ALA A 143 -29.32 -11.20 -1.16
CA ALA A 143 -29.88 -11.00 0.17
C ALA A 143 -30.25 -9.53 0.47
N GLY A 144 -29.90 -8.58 -0.40
CA GLY A 144 -30.18 -7.15 -0.26
C GLY A 144 -29.59 -6.52 1.00
N ILE A 145 -28.45 -7.03 1.49
CA ILE A 145 -27.82 -6.61 2.73
C ILE A 145 -27.13 -5.26 2.62
N THR A 146 -26.82 -4.66 3.78
CA THR A 146 -25.99 -3.47 3.88
C THR A 146 -24.54 -3.88 4.16
N ILE A 147 -23.60 -3.39 3.34
CA ILE A 147 -22.19 -3.70 3.43
C ILE A 147 -21.40 -2.47 3.89
N GLY A 148 -20.54 -2.66 4.88
CA GLY A 148 -19.49 -1.71 5.26
C GLY A 148 -18.25 -1.90 4.38
N VAL A 149 -17.61 -0.79 3.98
CA VAL A 149 -16.33 -0.78 3.26
C VAL A 149 -15.45 0.32 3.84
N MET A 150 -14.13 0.20 3.73
CA MET A 150 -13.24 1.28 4.17
C MET A 150 -13.17 2.41 3.15
N SER A 151 -13.06 3.64 3.65
CA SER A 151 -12.86 4.84 2.83
C SER A 151 -11.60 4.72 1.98
N GLY A 152 -11.72 4.91 0.67
CA GLY A 152 -10.59 4.84 -0.27
C GLY A 152 -10.02 3.43 -0.51
N ALA A 153 -10.58 2.37 0.09
CA ALA A 153 -10.20 0.99 -0.17
C ALA A 153 -10.88 0.45 -1.44
N VAL A 154 -10.26 -0.55 -2.07
CA VAL A 154 -10.74 -1.12 -3.35
C VAL A 154 -12.06 -1.86 -3.22
N GLU A 155 -12.38 -2.35 -2.02
CA GLU A 155 -13.60 -3.10 -1.74
C GLU A 155 -14.87 -2.30 -2.00
N GLY A 156 -14.80 -0.96 -1.86
CA GLY A 156 -15.89 -0.07 -2.25
C GLY A 156 -16.22 -0.16 -3.75
N SER A 157 -15.17 -0.24 -4.58
CA SER A 157 -15.31 -0.43 -6.03
C SER A 157 -15.81 -1.85 -6.36
N TYR A 158 -15.36 -2.87 -5.64
CA TYR A 158 -15.82 -4.24 -5.82
C TYR A 158 -17.32 -4.38 -5.49
N ALA A 159 -17.77 -3.80 -4.38
CA ALA A 159 -19.18 -3.82 -4.01
C ALA A 159 -20.05 -3.12 -5.08
N LYS A 160 -19.62 -1.97 -5.59
CA LYS A 160 -20.31 -1.27 -6.68
C LYS A 160 -20.30 -2.07 -7.97
N GLY A 161 -19.15 -2.59 -8.38
CA GLY A 161 -18.99 -3.39 -9.60
C GLY A 161 -19.81 -4.68 -9.58
N ALA A 162 -19.98 -5.32 -8.42
CA ALA A 162 -20.87 -6.46 -8.23
C ALA A 162 -22.37 -6.09 -8.26
N GLY A 163 -22.69 -4.79 -8.34
CA GLY A 163 -24.07 -4.29 -8.41
C GLY A 163 -24.79 -4.17 -7.07
N ILE A 164 -24.04 -4.05 -5.96
CA ILE A 164 -24.61 -3.64 -4.68
C ILE A 164 -25.09 -2.19 -4.80
N ALA A 165 -26.35 -1.94 -4.45
CA ALA A 165 -26.95 -0.62 -4.53
C ALA A 165 -26.19 0.40 -3.66
N GLU A 166 -25.94 1.61 -4.14
CA GLU A 166 -25.12 2.62 -3.46
C GLU A 166 -25.64 2.92 -2.04
N GLY A 167 -26.95 3.00 -1.85
CA GLY A 167 -27.58 3.20 -0.54
C GLY A 167 -27.33 2.07 0.47
N LYS A 168 -26.87 0.90 0.00
CA LYS A 168 -26.50 -0.26 0.80
C LYS A 168 -25.00 -0.36 1.10
N ILE A 169 -24.18 0.54 0.56
CA ILE A 169 -22.75 0.62 0.85
C ILE A 169 -22.52 1.72 1.89
N LYS A 170 -21.89 1.38 3.01
CA LYS A 170 -21.57 2.30 4.11
C LYS A 170 -20.07 2.43 4.24
N THR A 171 -19.56 3.65 4.12
CA THR A 171 -18.14 3.96 4.26
C THR A 171 -17.76 4.09 5.74
N LEU A 172 -16.67 3.47 6.12
CA LEU A 172 -16.09 3.42 7.48
C LEU A 172 -14.62 3.86 7.41
N GLN A 173 -14.08 4.37 8.52
CA GLN A 173 -12.73 4.95 8.48
C GLN A 173 -11.64 3.95 8.87
N LYS A 174 -11.94 3.02 9.77
CA LYS A 174 -10.98 2.07 10.35
C LYS A 174 -11.53 0.65 10.33
N PRO A 175 -10.67 -0.38 10.28
CA PRO A 175 -11.12 -1.77 10.35
C PRO A 175 -11.96 -2.09 11.60
N GLN A 176 -11.60 -1.52 12.76
CA GLN A 176 -12.37 -1.72 13.99
C GLN A 176 -13.79 -1.13 13.89
N ASP A 177 -13.97 0.01 13.21
CA ASP A 177 -15.30 0.59 12.96
C ASP A 177 -16.19 -0.38 12.17
N GLY A 178 -15.57 -1.17 11.27
CA GLY A 178 -16.21 -2.24 10.51
C GLY A 178 -16.76 -3.36 11.41
N ALA A 179 -15.90 -3.89 12.28
CA ALA A 179 -16.30 -4.90 13.23
C ALA A 179 -17.40 -4.38 14.18
N ASP A 180 -17.27 -3.17 14.68
CA ASP A 180 -18.26 -2.56 15.56
C ASP A 180 -19.59 -2.26 14.85
N ALA A 181 -19.55 -1.93 13.55
CA ALA A 181 -20.73 -1.74 12.74
C ALA A 181 -21.47 -3.06 12.51
N VAL A 182 -20.75 -4.17 12.28
CA VAL A 182 -21.34 -5.52 12.16
C VAL A 182 -21.95 -5.96 13.50
N LYS A 183 -21.22 -5.86 14.61
CA LYS A 183 -21.73 -6.20 15.96
C LYS A 183 -22.98 -5.41 16.30
N GLY A 184 -22.94 -4.11 16.07
CA GLY A 184 -24.07 -3.19 16.33
C GLY A 184 -25.23 -3.31 15.35
N GLY A 185 -25.11 -4.07 14.25
CA GLY A 185 -26.13 -4.20 13.23
C GLY A 185 -26.33 -2.92 12.37
N ARG A 186 -25.35 -2.02 12.34
CA ARG A 186 -25.35 -0.87 11.44
C ARG A 186 -25.06 -1.26 10.00
N VAL A 187 -24.33 -2.35 9.81
CA VAL A 187 -24.14 -3.08 8.56
C VAL A 187 -24.34 -4.57 8.81
N ASP A 188 -24.75 -5.32 7.80
CA ASP A 188 -24.93 -6.77 7.88
C ASP A 188 -23.58 -7.50 7.69
N ALA A 189 -22.71 -6.94 6.86
CA ALA A 189 -21.38 -7.45 6.60
C ALA A 189 -20.35 -6.30 6.46
N PHE A 190 -19.08 -6.61 6.73
CA PHE A 190 -17.94 -5.71 6.43
C PHE A 190 -17.02 -6.42 5.44
N LEU A 191 -16.76 -5.76 4.31
CA LEU A 191 -15.98 -6.28 3.20
C LEU A 191 -14.55 -5.73 3.29
N LEU A 192 -13.56 -6.62 3.33
CA LEU A 192 -12.14 -6.29 3.35
C LEU A 192 -11.33 -7.51 2.89
N THR A 193 -10.01 -7.41 2.83
CA THR A 193 -9.17 -8.58 2.56
C THR A 193 -9.39 -9.66 3.64
N GLY A 194 -9.45 -10.91 3.22
CA GLY A 194 -9.71 -12.04 4.13
C GLY A 194 -8.69 -12.14 5.26
N ILE A 195 -7.44 -11.75 4.99
CA ILE A 195 -6.36 -11.78 5.98
C ILE A 195 -6.57 -10.72 7.10
N SER A 196 -6.95 -9.50 6.74
CA SER A 196 -7.29 -8.44 7.71
C SER A 196 -8.51 -8.83 8.53
N LEU A 197 -9.55 -9.39 7.90
CA LEU A 197 -10.76 -9.79 8.61
C LEU A 197 -10.51 -10.94 9.59
N ARG A 198 -9.72 -11.94 9.21
CA ARG A 198 -9.31 -13.03 10.13
C ARG A 198 -8.48 -12.51 11.30
N TRP A 199 -7.62 -11.51 11.05
CA TRP A 199 -6.87 -10.86 12.13
C TRP A 199 -7.80 -10.11 13.09
N LEU A 200 -8.70 -9.30 12.54
CA LEU A 200 -9.67 -8.51 13.29
C LEU A 200 -10.62 -9.37 14.13
N ALA A 201 -11.04 -10.53 13.59
CA ALA A 201 -11.93 -11.47 14.29
C ALA A 201 -11.31 -12.05 15.57
N LYS A 202 -9.97 -12.09 15.71
CA LYS A 202 -9.32 -12.60 16.93
C LYS A 202 -9.72 -11.81 18.19
N THR A 203 -10.03 -10.53 18.04
CA THR A 203 -10.46 -9.64 19.13
C THR A 203 -11.95 -9.30 19.07
N ASN A 204 -12.70 -9.86 18.12
CA ASN A 204 -14.12 -9.61 17.91
C ASN A 204 -14.92 -10.93 17.85
N PRO A 205 -15.04 -11.69 18.96
CA PRO A 205 -15.59 -13.05 18.98
C PRO A 205 -17.08 -13.14 18.62
N GLU A 206 -17.80 -12.03 18.59
CA GLU A 206 -19.21 -11.92 18.17
C GLU A 206 -19.37 -11.87 16.65
N THR A 207 -18.24 -11.88 15.93
CA THR A 207 -18.19 -11.91 14.47
C THR A 207 -17.56 -13.20 13.97
N GLU A 208 -17.75 -13.48 12.70
CA GLU A 208 -17.05 -14.53 11.97
C GLU A 208 -16.71 -14.04 10.56
N VAL A 209 -15.76 -14.69 9.91
CA VAL A 209 -15.29 -14.35 8.57
C VAL A 209 -15.66 -15.49 7.64
N THR A 210 -16.26 -15.16 6.50
CA THR A 210 -16.55 -16.14 5.43
C THR A 210 -15.26 -16.72 4.86
N GLU A 211 -15.37 -17.82 4.12
CA GLU A 211 -14.29 -18.23 3.23
C GLU A 211 -13.91 -17.07 2.31
N ALA A 212 -12.62 -16.97 2.03
CA ALA A 212 -12.13 -15.92 1.14
C ALA A 212 -12.53 -16.23 -0.31
N PHE A 213 -12.90 -15.19 -1.05
CA PHE A 213 -13.32 -15.28 -2.45
C PHE A 213 -12.61 -14.20 -3.29
N VAL A 214 -12.58 -14.42 -4.59
CA VAL A 214 -12.05 -13.46 -5.57
C VAL A 214 -13.25 -12.81 -6.27
N PRO A 215 -13.51 -11.50 -6.03
CA PRO A 215 -14.61 -10.82 -6.71
C PRO A 215 -14.45 -10.86 -8.23
N GLN A 216 -15.55 -11.09 -8.94
CA GLN A 216 -15.61 -11.03 -10.39
C GLN A 216 -16.31 -9.73 -10.79
N ILE A 217 -15.59 -8.83 -11.44
CA ILE A 217 -16.13 -7.55 -11.89
C ILE A 217 -15.95 -7.46 -13.42
N ASP A 218 -17.05 -7.34 -14.13
CA ASP A 218 -17.06 -7.32 -15.60
C ASP A 218 -16.26 -8.48 -16.24
N GLY A 219 -16.35 -9.67 -15.60
CA GLY A 219 -15.63 -10.87 -16.03
C GLY A 219 -14.16 -10.94 -15.62
N ASN A 220 -13.65 -9.95 -14.90
CA ASN A 220 -12.27 -9.89 -14.45
C ASN A 220 -12.15 -10.23 -12.96
N ALA A 221 -11.25 -11.15 -12.63
CA ALA A 221 -10.95 -11.57 -11.26
C ALA A 221 -10.13 -10.50 -10.51
N GLN A 222 -10.57 -10.13 -9.31
CA GLN A 222 -9.97 -9.08 -8.48
C GLN A 222 -9.15 -9.69 -7.34
N PHE A 223 -7.90 -10.03 -7.60
CA PHE A 223 -6.99 -10.66 -6.62
C PHE A 223 -6.36 -9.70 -5.61
N SER A 224 -6.56 -8.39 -5.76
CA SER A 224 -5.99 -7.35 -4.92
C SER A 224 -4.48 -7.50 -4.68
N PRO A 225 -3.64 -7.58 -5.73
CA PRO A 225 -2.19 -7.57 -5.54
C PRO A 225 -1.78 -6.24 -4.94
N GLY A 226 -0.92 -6.27 -3.93
CA GLY A 226 -0.45 -5.06 -3.24
C GLY A 226 1.07 -4.90 -3.27
N GLY A 227 1.53 -3.68 -2.97
CA GLY A 227 2.94 -3.36 -2.93
C GLY A 227 3.25 -2.02 -2.27
N ALA A 228 4.55 -1.73 -2.15
CA ALA A 228 5.06 -0.46 -1.68
C ALA A 228 4.73 0.67 -2.66
N VAL A 229 4.45 1.86 -2.11
CA VAL A 229 4.13 3.03 -2.95
C VAL A 229 5.19 4.10 -2.80
N PHE A 230 5.67 4.61 -3.93
CA PHE A 230 6.67 5.65 -4.02
C PHE A 230 6.12 6.86 -4.76
N ARG A 231 6.73 8.02 -4.53
CA ARG A 231 6.42 9.24 -5.25
C ARG A 231 6.94 9.14 -6.69
N LYS A 232 6.17 9.65 -7.64
CA LYS A 232 6.64 9.84 -9.03
C LYS A 232 7.94 10.67 -9.03
N GLY A 233 8.90 10.28 -9.84
CA GLY A 233 10.24 10.83 -9.87
C GLY A 233 11.25 10.11 -8.96
N ASN A 234 10.82 9.10 -8.20
CA ASN A 234 11.69 8.25 -7.37
C ASN A 234 11.81 6.82 -7.96
N GLU A 235 11.85 6.71 -9.30
CA GLU A 235 11.94 5.45 -10.01
C GLU A 235 13.22 4.68 -9.66
N ASP A 236 14.33 5.39 -9.41
CA ASP A 236 15.61 4.83 -8.98
C ASP A 236 15.48 4.07 -7.64
N LEU A 237 14.75 4.66 -6.70
CA LEU A 237 14.45 4.05 -5.41
C LEU A 237 13.55 2.83 -5.56
N ARG A 238 12.43 2.97 -6.31
CA ARG A 238 11.49 1.88 -6.60
C ARG A 238 12.19 0.70 -7.28
N ASP A 239 13.04 0.97 -8.28
CA ASP A 239 13.74 -0.07 -9.03
C ASP A 239 14.80 -0.78 -8.16
N SER A 240 15.45 -0.03 -7.27
CA SER A 240 16.37 -0.63 -6.29
C SER A 240 15.62 -1.50 -5.29
N PHE A 241 14.48 -1.03 -4.81
CA PHE A 241 13.57 -1.78 -3.94
C PHE A 241 13.12 -3.08 -4.63
N ASN A 242 12.67 -3.02 -5.89
CA ASN A 242 12.22 -4.18 -6.65
C ASN A 242 13.30 -5.25 -6.84
N ARG A 243 14.58 -4.86 -6.98
CA ARG A 243 15.68 -5.82 -7.07
C ARG A 243 15.82 -6.65 -5.78
N GLU A 244 15.67 -6.04 -4.62
CA GLU A 244 15.73 -6.75 -3.34
C GLU A 244 14.43 -7.53 -3.07
N LEU A 245 13.27 -6.95 -3.36
CA LEU A 245 11.98 -7.62 -3.25
C LEU A 245 11.95 -8.95 -4.03
N LYS A 246 12.45 -8.94 -5.25
CA LYS A 246 12.53 -10.13 -6.11
C LYS A 246 13.28 -11.29 -5.42
N LYS A 247 14.36 -11.00 -4.69
CA LYS A 247 15.12 -12.03 -3.96
C LYS A 247 14.32 -12.68 -2.84
N ILE A 248 13.36 -11.94 -2.25
CA ILE A 248 12.50 -12.47 -1.19
C ILE A 248 11.35 -13.25 -1.78
N VAL A 249 10.61 -12.66 -2.73
CA VAL A 249 9.40 -13.26 -3.33
C VAL A 249 9.73 -14.52 -4.15
N SER A 250 10.91 -14.59 -4.77
CA SER A 250 11.35 -15.79 -5.51
C SER A 250 11.82 -16.93 -4.60
N ASP A 251 12.11 -16.67 -3.34
CA ASP A 251 12.44 -17.68 -2.31
C ASP A 251 11.22 -17.91 -1.40
N ARG A 252 10.39 -18.90 -1.74
CA ARG A 252 9.17 -19.23 -1.00
C ARG A 252 9.41 -19.46 0.49
N SER A 253 10.50 -20.17 0.85
CA SER A 253 10.81 -20.45 2.25
C SER A 253 11.15 -19.18 3.01
N ARG A 254 11.90 -18.27 2.40
CA ARG A 254 12.23 -16.96 2.98
C ARG A 254 10.99 -16.10 3.14
N TYR A 255 10.15 -15.99 2.09
CA TYR A 255 8.90 -15.24 2.13
C TYR A 255 8.00 -15.71 3.27
N VAL A 256 7.69 -17.01 3.31
CA VAL A 256 6.84 -17.57 4.37
C VAL A 256 7.52 -17.46 5.74
N GLY A 257 8.83 -17.67 5.83
CA GLY A 257 9.58 -17.49 7.07
C GLY A 257 9.43 -16.11 7.68
N LEU A 258 9.45 -15.07 6.85
CA LEU A 258 9.28 -13.66 7.27
C LEU A 258 7.84 -13.31 7.65
N LEU A 259 6.84 -13.88 6.96
CA LEU A 259 5.49 -13.34 6.95
C LEU A 259 4.42 -14.25 7.59
N LYS A 260 4.74 -15.49 7.94
CA LYS A 260 3.78 -16.46 8.51
C LYS A 260 3.12 -15.98 9.81
N GLU A 261 3.82 -15.21 10.62
CA GLU A 261 3.25 -14.67 11.85
C GLU A 261 2.10 -13.68 11.60
N TYR A 262 2.11 -13.04 10.43
CA TYR A 262 1.05 -12.15 9.95
C TYR A 262 -0.05 -12.88 9.18
N GLY A 263 0.07 -14.21 9.04
CA GLY A 263 -0.91 -15.04 8.35
C GLY A 263 -0.72 -15.15 6.84
N PHE A 264 0.44 -14.71 6.32
CA PHE A 264 0.82 -14.90 4.92
C PHE A 264 1.53 -16.24 4.75
N GLY A 265 1.15 -16.97 3.72
CA GLY A 265 1.70 -18.26 3.34
C GLY A 265 2.06 -18.32 1.85
N GLU A 266 2.15 -19.54 1.31
CA GLU A 266 2.45 -19.72 -0.11
C GLU A 266 1.33 -19.24 -1.04
N SER A 267 0.08 -19.23 -0.56
CA SER A 267 -1.09 -18.75 -1.32
C SER A 267 -1.08 -17.25 -1.57
N GLU A 268 -0.39 -16.48 -0.74
CA GLU A 268 -0.26 -15.04 -0.87
C GLU A 268 0.94 -14.61 -1.70
N ILE A 269 1.84 -15.54 -2.10
CA ILE A 269 2.98 -15.23 -2.97
C ILE A 269 2.45 -14.83 -4.35
N PRO A 270 2.83 -13.64 -4.88
CA PRO A 270 2.41 -13.24 -6.21
C PRO A 270 2.91 -14.20 -7.29
N PRO A 271 2.10 -14.52 -8.30
CA PRO A 271 2.57 -15.22 -9.49
C PRO A 271 3.75 -14.50 -10.13
N ALA A 272 4.75 -15.25 -10.60
CA ALA A 272 6.00 -14.68 -11.13
C ALA A 272 5.81 -13.81 -12.40
N ASP A 273 4.74 -14.06 -13.14
CA ASP A 273 4.32 -13.34 -14.34
C ASP A 273 3.44 -12.13 -14.05
N LEU A 274 2.92 -11.99 -12.83
CA LEU A 274 2.13 -10.83 -12.43
C LEU A 274 3.03 -9.59 -12.33
N LYS A 275 2.73 -8.55 -13.13
CA LYS A 275 3.53 -7.33 -13.20
C LYS A 275 2.72 -6.09 -12.85
N THR A 276 3.31 -5.21 -12.07
CA THR A 276 2.75 -3.89 -11.76
C THR A 276 2.41 -3.10 -13.03
N ALA A 277 3.24 -3.20 -14.06
CA ALA A 277 2.99 -2.51 -15.33
C ALA A 277 1.67 -2.93 -15.99
N ASP A 278 1.22 -4.17 -15.80
CA ASP A 278 -0.05 -4.66 -16.36
C ASP A 278 -1.22 -4.27 -15.45
N LEU A 279 -1.04 -4.34 -14.14
CA LEU A 279 -2.03 -3.89 -13.15
C LEU A 279 -2.34 -2.38 -13.25
N CYS A 280 -1.38 -1.60 -13.70
CA CYS A 280 -1.55 -0.15 -13.88
C CYS A 280 -2.23 0.25 -15.19
N LYS A 281 -2.40 -0.66 -16.14
CA LYS A 281 -3.08 -0.36 -17.43
C LYS A 281 -4.60 -0.46 -17.34
N GLY A 282 -5.14 -1.31 -16.49
CA GLY A 282 -6.57 -1.63 -16.39
C GLY A 282 -6.98 -2.75 -17.29
#